data_e67c18a92d58960a5fb5ce9f901de976
#
_entry.id   e67c18a92d58960a5fb5ce9f901de976
#
_cell.length_a   1.000
_cell.length_b   1.000
_cell.length_c   1.000
_cell.angle_alpha   90.00
_cell.angle_beta   90.00
_cell.angle_gamma   90.00
#
_symmetry.space_group_name_H-M   'P 1'
#
loop_
_entity.id
_entity.type
_entity.pdbx_description
1 polymer ?
#
loop_
_entity_poly.entity_id
_entity_poly.type
_entity_poly.pdbx_seq_one_letter_code
_entity_poly.pdbx_strand_id
1 'polypeptide(L)'
;SAGEPDHPPLAIAGGIADQMGAIMLAYGVLAALLARTRSGQGQEVDASHLGSMAWLQGLGLSARLMLGRALPRQSRRYATNPLWNHYQCGNGQWLALSMLQPDRYWAQFCTALDIPEAATDPRFATMQQRMFNAADCIALLDQVFAQKPRAEWLRVLAAGGDFIFSLVNSVDDLPDDPQMQANGYVTTFAHPTFGPTQVVGLP
;
A
#
# COMPACT_ATOMS: atom_id res chain seq x y z
N SER A 1 1.94 8.84 -9.41
CA SER A 1 2.35 9.97 -8.56
C SER A 1 1.59 9.91 -7.24
N ALA A 2 2.30 10.06 -6.13
CA ALA A 2 1.71 10.06 -4.79
C ALA A 2 1.17 11.45 -4.41
N GLY A 3 0.27 11.49 -3.43
CA GLY A 3 -0.31 12.71 -2.85
C GLY A 3 -1.60 13.19 -3.52
N GLU A 4 -2.23 14.14 -2.86
CA GLU A 4 -3.46 14.77 -3.36
C GLU A 4 -3.20 15.56 -4.65
N PRO A 5 -4.20 15.71 -5.55
CA PRO A 5 -4.02 16.35 -6.86
C PRO A 5 -3.44 17.77 -6.79
N ASP A 6 -3.91 18.57 -5.84
CA ASP A 6 -3.58 19.99 -5.70
C ASP A 6 -2.38 20.27 -4.78
N HIS A 7 -1.77 19.22 -4.22
CA HIS A 7 -0.59 19.36 -3.37
C HIS A 7 0.71 19.33 -4.19
N PRO A 8 1.76 20.00 -3.72
CA PRO A 8 3.09 19.87 -4.32
C PRO A 8 3.54 18.40 -4.32
N PRO A 9 4.54 18.04 -5.14
CA PRO A 9 5.12 16.72 -5.11
C PRO A 9 5.58 16.34 -3.70
N LEU A 10 5.24 15.13 -3.26
CA LEU A 10 5.71 14.62 -1.98
C LEU A 10 7.18 14.22 -2.10
N ALA A 11 8.00 14.70 -1.18
CA ALA A 11 9.34 14.17 -0.97
C ALA A 11 9.23 12.80 -0.29
N ILE A 12 9.69 11.76 -0.97
CA ILE A 12 9.79 10.42 -0.36
C ILE A 12 11.16 10.33 0.32
N ALA A 13 11.13 10.18 1.64
CA ALA A 13 12.34 9.98 2.45
C ALA A 13 12.93 8.57 2.25
N GLY A 14 14.19 8.38 2.65
CA GLY A 14 14.81 7.05 2.78
C GLY A 14 15.50 6.51 1.54
N GLY A 15 15.88 7.35 0.56
CA GLY A 15 16.74 6.91 -0.56
C GLY A 15 16.10 5.83 -1.44
N ILE A 16 14.79 5.96 -1.76
CA ILE A 16 14.07 4.96 -2.56
C ILE A 16 14.73 4.67 -3.91
N ALA A 17 15.35 5.69 -4.54
CA ALA A 17 16.07 5.52 -5.80
C ALA A 17 17.35 4.69 -5.61
N ASP A 18 18.07 4.90 -4.50
CA ASP A 18 19.28 4.16 -4.16
C ASP A 18 18.95 2.70 -3.87
N GLN A 19 17.92 2.44 -3.06
CA GLN A 19 17.48 1.09 -2.73
C GLN A 19 16.99 0.33 -3.98
N MET A 20 16.18 0.99 -4.82
CA MET A 20 15.73 0.37 -6.07
C MET A 20 16.90 0.14 -7.03
N GLY A 21 17.85 1.07 -7.12
CA GLY A 21 19.08 0.93 -7.89
C GLY A 21 19.93 -0.24 -7.41
N ALA A 22 20.09 -0.41 -6.12
CA ALA A 22 20.81 -1.54 -5.52
C ALA A 22 20.16 -2.90 -5.85
N ILE A 23 18.82 -2.99 -5.77
CA ILE A 23 18.07 -4.21 -6.14
C ILE A 23 18.26 -4.52 -7.63
N MET A 24 18.12 -3.51 -8.51
CA MET A 24 18.28 -3.70 -9.95
C MET A 24 19.71 -4.07 -10.34
N LEU A 25 20.72 -3.52 -9.64
CA LEU A 25 22.12 -3.88 -9.85
C LEU A 25 22.36 -5.34 -9.41
N ALA A 26 21.89 -5.73 -8.23
CA ALA A 26 22.01 -7.10 -7.75
C ALA A 26 21.35 -8.10 -8.71
N TYR A 27 20.15 -7.79 -9.20
CA TYR A 27 19.45 -8.58 -10.21
C TYR A 27 20.27 -8.70 -11.51
N GLY A 28 20.81 -7.60 -12.00
CA GLY A 28 21.65 -7.58 -13.20
C GLY A 28 22.93 -8.41 -13.03
N VAL A 29 23.59 -8.30 -11.87
CA VAL A 29 24.80 -9.10 -11.55
C VAL A 29 24.48 -10.59 -11.51
N LEU A 30 23.38 -10.99 -10.87
CA LEU A 30 22.95 -12.41 -10.85
C LEU A 30 22.65 -12.93 -12.24
N ALA A 31 21.97 -12.15 -13.08
CA ALA A 31 21.70 -12.50 -14.48
C ALA A 31 23.00 -12.68 -15.28
N ALA A 32 23.97 -11.76 -15.10
CA ALA A 32 25.28 -11.82 -15.74
C ALA A 32 26.09 -13.04 -15.30
N LEU A 33 26.08 -13.38 -14.01
CA LEU A 33 26.74 -14.58 -13.49
C LEU A 33 26.10 -15.85 -14.05
N LEU A 34 24.76 -15.91 -14.13
CA LEU A 34 24.07 -17.05 -14.77
C LEU A 34 24.40 -17.17 -16.26
N ALA A 35 24.47 -16.05 -16.99
CA ALA A 35 24.89 -16.07 -18.40
C ALA A 35 26.34 -16.56 -18.54
N ARG A 36 27.24 -16.16 -17.63
CA ARG A 36 28.64 -16.59 -17.62
C ARG A 36 28.78 -18.11 -17.41
N THR A 37 27.92 -18.76 -16.63
CA THR A 37 27.98 -20.22 -16.47
C THR A 37 27.74 -20.98 -17.77
N ARG A 38 27.04 -20.36 -18.73
CA ARG A 38 26.72 -20.95 -20.04
C ARG A 38 27.74 -20.55 -21.13
N SER A 39 28.18 -19.31 -21.09
CA SER A 39 29.06 -18.74 -22.15
C SER A 39 30.55 -18.80 -21.82
N GLY A 40 30.91 -18.93 -20.54
CA GLY A 40 32.28 -18.78 -20.05
C GLY A 40 32.78 -17.31 -20.02
N GLN A 41 31.97 -16.35 -20.49
CA GLN A 41 32.37 -14.94 -20.62
C GLN A 41 31.69 -14.05 -19.59
N GLY A 42 32.46 -13.14 -18.96
CA GLY A 42 31.92 -12.08 -18.12
C GLY A 42 31.37 -10.92 -18.98
N GLN A 43 30.57 -10.08 -18.35
CA GLN A 43 30.03 -8.87 -18.99
C GLN A 43 29.93 -7.74 -17.97
N GLU A 44 29.90 -6.51 -18.48
CA GLU A 44 29.61 -5.34 -17.67
C GLU A 44 28.11 -5.27 -17.36
N VAL A 45 27.78 -4.79 -16.13
CA VAL A 45 26.40 -4.55 -15.70
C VAL A 45 26.30 -3.09 -15.27
N ASP A 46 25.46 -2.35 -15.96
CA ASP A 46 25.12 -0.97 -15.63
C ASP A 46 23.66 -0.88 -15.16
N ALA A 47 23.44 -0.27 -13.99
CA ALA A 47 22.12 -0.04 -13.43
C ALA A 47 22.00 1.43 -12.99
N SER A 48 21.23 2.21 -13.73
CA SER A 48 21.01 3.62 -13.42
C SER A 48 19.83 3.82 -12.46
N HIS A 49 19.90 4.84 -11.60
CA HIS A 49 18.77 5.26 -10.76
C HIS A 49 17.56 5.65 -11.61
N LEU A 50 17.77 6.33 -12.73
CA LEU A 50 16.69 6.71 -13.65
C LEU A 50 15.94 5.48 -14.18
N GLY A 51 16.68 4.48 -14.70
CA GLY A 51 16.11 3.24 -15.21
C GLY A 51 15.38 2.46 -14.13
N SER A 52 15.97 2.36 -12.93
CA SER A 52 15.38 1.69 -11.78
C SER A 52 14.07 2.34 -11.31
N MET A 53 14.04 3.67 -11.27
CA MET A 53 12.83 4.42 -10.92
C MET A 53 11.79 4.41 -12.04
N ALA A 54 12.17 4.33 -13.30
CA ALA A 54 11.25 4.11 -14.41
C ALA A 54 10.58 2.73 -14.31
N TRP A 55 11.34 1.70 -13.95
CA TRP A 55 10.81 0.35 -13.70
C TRP A 55 9.82 0.33 -12.53
N LEU A 56 10.15 0.95 -11.42
CA LEU A 56 9.25 1.06 -10.25
C LEU A 56 7.93 1.75 -10.61
N GLN A 57 7.98 2.73 -11.51
CA GLN A 57 6.81 3.46 -12.02
C GLN A 57 6.19 2.83 -13.27
N GLY A 58 6.56 1.59 -13.60
CA GLY A 58 6.22 0.92 -14.85
C GLY A 58 4.74 0.98 -15.23
N LEU A 59 3.82 0.79 -14.26
CA LEU A 59 2.38 0.90 -14.51
C LEU A 59 1.98 2.29 -15.01
N GLY A 60 2.41 3.34 -14.29
CA GLY A 60 2.07 4.72 -14.67
C GLY A 60 2.71 5.14 -15.98
N LEU A 61 3.97 4.74 -16.21
CA LEU A 61 4.70 5.03 -17.45
C LEU A 61 4.07 4.29 -18.63
N SER A 62 3.73 3.00 -18.48
CA SER A 62 3.05 2.23 -19.53
C SER A 62 1.69 2.83 -19.88
N ALA A 63 0.91 3.23 -18.88
CA ALA A 63 -0.36 3.91 -19.12
C ALA A 63 -0.15 5.22 -19.92
N ARG A 64 0.87 6.02 -19.60
CA ARG A 64 1.19 7.23 -20.34
C ARG A 64 1.58 6.94 -21.79
N LEU A 65 2.38 5.91 -22.02
CA LEU A 65 2.84 5.53 -23.37
C LEU A 65 1.70 4.95 -24.22
N MET A 66 0.86 4.08 -23.63
CA MET A 66 -0.20 3.39 -24.37
C MET A 66 -1.45 4.25 -24.55
N LEU A 67 -1.84 5.04 -23.54
CA LEU A 67 -3.08 5.81 -23.54
C LEU A 67 -2.88 7.28 -23.91
N GLY A 68 -1.64 7.73 -24.12
CA GLY A 68 -1.33 9.12 -24.42
C GLY A 68 -1.52 10.11 -23.26
N ARG A 69 -1.92 9.63 -22.07
CA ARG A 69 -2.18 10.45 -20.87
C ARG A 69 -1.66 9.77 -19.61
N ALA A 70 -1.18 10.56 -18.66
CA ALA A 70 -0.81 10.05 -17.35
C ALA A 70 -2.05 9.62 -16.54
N LEU A 71 -1.87 8.64 -15.66
CA LEU A 71 -2.86 8.34 -14.64
C LEU A 71 -2.96 9.55 -13.69
N PRO A 72 -4.18 10.06 -13.40
CA PRO A 72 -4.34 11.19 -12.49
C PRO A 72 -3.91 10.80 -11.07
N ARG A 73 -3.47 11.78 -10.28
CA ARG A 73 -3.43 11.62 -8.84
C ARG A 73 -4.86 11.46 -8.34
N GLN A 74 -5.05 10.55 -7.43
CA GLN A 74 -6.37 10.33 -6.82
C GLN A 74 -6.40 11.00 -5.44
N SER A 75 -7.42 11.82 -5.24
CA SER A 75 -7.72 12.31 -3.91
C SER A 75 -8.35 11.20 -3.07
N ARG A 76 -7.89 11.06 -1.83
CA ARG A 76 -8.53 10.17 -0.87
C ARG A 76 -10.02 10.49 -0.68
N ARG A 77 -10.38 11.78 -0.68
CA ARG A 77 -11.76 12.25 -0.47
C ARG A 77 -12.71 11.96 -1.63
N TYR A 78 -12.17 11.69 -2.81
CA TYR A 78 -12.93 11.44 -4.03
C TYR A 78 -12.51 10.12 -4.68
N ALA A 79 -12.00 9.18 -3.87
CA ALA A 79 -11.64 7.86 -4.35
C ALA A 79 -12.87 7.18 -4.98
N THR A 80 -12.75 6.75 -6.24
CA THR A 80 -13.85 6.16 -7.01
C THR A 80 -14.40 4.88 -6.41
N ASN A 81 -13.64 4.22 -5.54
CA ASN A 81 -14.08 3.10 -4.73
C ASN A 81 -13.82 3.37 -3.25
N PRO A 82 -14.82 3.75 -2.46
CA PRO A 82 -14.68 3.97 -1.02
C PRO A 82 -14.16 2.74 -0.25
N LEU A 83 -14.35 1.52 -0.76
CA LEU A 83 -13.84 0.29 -0.18
C LEU A 83 -12.41 -0.05 -0.65
N TRP A 84 -11.78 0.82 -1.42
CA TRP A 84 -10.35 0.81 -1.74
C TRP A 84 -9.75 2.17 -1.34
N ASN A 85 -9.65 2.38 -0.05
CA ASN A 85 -9.27 3.67 0.53
C ASN A 85 -8.73 3.49 1.95
N HIS A 86 -8.29 4.57 2.58
CA HIS A 86 -7.76 4.59 3.94
C HIS A 86 -8.67 5.39 4.85
N TYR A 87 -8.83 4.91 6.10
CA TYR A 87 -9.69 5.54 7.10
C TYR A 87 -8.96 5.72 8.42
N GLN A 88 -9.10 6.91 9.01
CA GLN A 88 -8.54 7.20 10.32
C GLN A 88 -9.48 6.74 11.41
N CYS A 89 -8.97 5.98 12.35
CA CYS A 89 -9.69 5.49 13.51
C CYS A 89 -9.67 6.50 14.66
N GLY A 90 -10.53 6.30 15.67
CA GLY A 90 -10.72 7.24 16.78
C GLY A 90 -9.47 7.50 17.64
N ASN A 91 -8.46 6.65 17.55
CA ASN A 91 -7.16 6.83 18.22
C ASN A 91 -6.09 7.46 17.30
N GLY A 92 -6.48 8.02 16.14
CA GLY A 92 -5.56 8.65 15.19
C GLY A 92 -4.79 7.68 14.27
N GLN A 93 -4.83 6.37 14.54
CA GLN A 93 -4.21 5.36 13.67
C GLN A 93 -5.05 5.12 12.42
N TRP A 94 -4.44 4.57 11.37
CA TRP A 94 -5.08 4.34 10.08
C TRP A 94 -5.23 2.86 9.77
N LEU A 95 -6.30 2.52 9.04
CA LEU A 95 -6.48 1.24 8.37
C LEU A 95 -6.72 1.46 6.87
N ALA A 96 -6.40 0.46 6.07
CA ALA A 96 -6.64 0.43 4.64
C ALA A 96 -7.69 -0.64 4.31
N LEU A 97 -8.64 -0.29 3.46
CA LEU A 97 -9.55 -1.23 2.81
C LEU A 97 -9.05 -1.50 1.39
N SER A 98 -9.15 -2.75 0.91
CA SER A 98 -8.65 -3.17 -0.40
C SER A 98 -9.64 -4.04 -1.17
N MET A 99 -10.94 -3.80 -1.02
CA MET A 99 -12.02 -4.56 -1.66
C MET A 99 -12.29 -4.03 -3.08
N LEU A 100 -11.68 -4.65 -4.09
CA LEU A 100 -11.77 -4.22 -5.49
C LEU A 100 -13.13 -4.51 -6.14
N GLN A 101 -13.90 -5.43 -5.58
CA GLN A 101 -15.26 -5.77 -6.01
C GLN A 101 -16.26 -5.32 -4.94
N PRO A 102 -16.48 -4.00 -4.77
CA PRO A 102 -17.14 -3.46 -3.58
C PRO A 102 -18.60 -3.90 -3.42
N ASP A 103 -19.34 -4.19 -4.50
CA ASP A 103 -20.74 -4.61 -4.39
C ASP A 103 -20.90 -5.97 -3.69
N ARG A 104 -19.91 -6.86 -3.85
CA ARG A 104 -19.88 -8.15 -3.16
C ARG A 104 -19.88 -8.01 -1.63
N TYR A 105 -19.23 -6.97 -1.14
CA TYR A 105 -18.99 -6.78 0.29
C TYR A 105 -19.95 -5.79 0.94
N TRP A 106 -20.53 -4.87 0.16
CA TRP A 106 -21.16 -3.65 0.67
C TRP A 106 -22.22 -3.89 1.75
N ALA A 107 -23.20 -4.75 1.49
CA ALA A 107 -24.28 -5.00 2.46
C ALA A 107 -23.76 -5.59 3.78
N GLN A 108 -22.89 -6.59 3.71
CA GLN A 108 -22.29 -7.23 4.87
C GLN A 108 -21.36 -6.27 5.61
N PHE A 109 -20.63 -5.44 4.88
CA PHE A 109 -19.74 -4.42 5.43
C PHE A 109 -20.53 -3.34 6.19
N CYS A 110 -21.63 -2.84 5.63
CA CYS A 110 -22.52 -1.90 6.33
C CYS A 110 -23.08 -2.51 7.63
N THR A 111 -23.47 -3.78 7.60
CA THR A 111 -23.93 -4.48 8.81
C THR A 111 -22.83 -4.58 9.86
N ALA A 112 -21.60 -4.93 9.47
CA ALA A 112 -20.47 -5.04 10.37
C ALA A 112 -20.09 -3.69 11.00
N LEU A 113 -20.28 -2.59 10.29
CA LEU A 113 -20.01 -1.23 10.75
C LEU A 113 -21.17 -0.61 11.56
N ASP A 114 -22.27 -1.32 11.75
CA ASP A 114 -23.49 -0.85 12.43
C ASP A 114 -24.17 0.34 11.71
N ILE A 115 -24.13 0.30 10.37
CA ILE A 115 -24.81 1.26 9.46
C ILE A 115 -25.63 0.52 8.39
N PRO A 116 -26.50 -0.44 8.73
CA PRO A 116 -27.19 -1.29 7.75
C PRO A 116 -28.06 -0.51 6.75
N GLU A 117 -28.55 0.67 7.12
CA GLU A 117 -29.32 1.57 6.27
C GLU A 117 -28.50 2.08 5.06
N ALA A 118 -27.19 2.21 5.19
CA ALA A 118 -26.31 2.62 4.08
C ALA A 118 -26.28 1.57 2.96
N ALA A 119 -26.58 0.31 3.25
CA ALA A 119 -26.63 -0.74 2.24
C ALA A 119 -27.73 -0.53 1.21
N THR A 120 -28.86 0.08 1.63
CA THR A 120 -30.03 0.34 0.78
C THR A 120 -30.22 1.81 0.42
N ASP A 121 -29.34 2.69 0.90
CA ASP A 121 -29.35 4.11 0.51
C ASP A 121 -29.14 4.23 -1.01
N PRO A 122 -30.06 4.89 -1.74
CA PRO A 122 -29.95 5.04 -3.19
C PRO A 122 -28.65 5.68 -3.66
N ARG A 123 -27.98 6.44 -2.82
CA ARG A 123 -26.68 7.05 -3.10
C ARG A 123 -25.52 6.04 -3.06
N PHE A 124 -25.68 4.91 -2.34
CA PHE A 124 -24.60 3.99 -2.02
C PHE A 124 -24.84 2.53 -2.39
N ALA A 125 -26.05 2.17 -2.83
CA ALA A 125 -26.46 0.79 -3.04
C ALA A 125 -25.62 0.01 -4.08
N THR A 126 -25.06 0.69 -5.08
CA THR A 126 -24.21 0.07 -6.10
C THR A 126 -22.84 0.74 -6.17
N MET A 127 -21.84 0.05 -6.72
CA MET A 127 -20.50 0.63 -6.97
C MET A 127 -20.61 1.94 -7.79
N GLN A 128 -21.45 1.98 -8.80
CA GLN A 128 -21.63 3.16 -9.64
C GLN A 128 -22.18 4.34 -8.83
N GLN A 129 -23.18 4.09 -7.99
CA GLN A 129 -23.77 5.12 -7.12
C GLN A 129 -22.76 5.61 -6.09
N ARG A 130 -21.99 4.72 -5.45
CA ARG A 130 -20.90 5.10 -4.54
C ARG A 130 -19.81 5.90 -5.25
N MET A 131 -19.50 5.58 -6.49
CA MET A 131 -18.54 6.35 -7.29
C MET A 131 -19.02 7.78 -7.55
N PHE A 132 -20.30 7.97 -7.94
CA PHE A 132 -20.87 9.29 -8.15
C PHE A 132 -21.02 10.09 -6.85
N ASN A 133 -21.28 9.44 -5.73
CA ASN A 133 -21.44 10.05 -4.41
C ASN A 133 -20.23 9.73 -3.51
N ALA A 134 -19.03 9.63 -4.09
CA ALA A 134 -17.85 9.17 -3.37
C ALA A 134 -17.52 10.03 -2.15
N ALA A 135 -17.62 11.35 -2.29
CA ALA A 135 -17.36 12.28 -1.17
C ALA A 135 -18.28 12.02 0.02
N ASP A 136 -19.57 11.84 -0.22
CA ASP A 136 -20.56 11.58 0.84
C ASP A 136 -20.36 10.21 1.48
N CYS A 137 -20.10 9.18 0.66
CA CYS A 137 -19.84 7.83 1.15
C CYS A 137 -18.57 7.78 2.00
N ILE A 138 -17.50 8.44 1.55
CA ILE A 138 -16.23 8.51 2.30
C ILE A 138 -16.41 9.32 3.58
N ALA A 139 -17.15 10.43 3.55
CA ALA A 139 -17.44 11.23 4.75
C ALA A 139 -18.24 10.41 5.80
N LEU A 140 -19.21 9.61 5.36
CA LEU A 140 -19.93 8.69 6.24
C LEU A 140 -18.98 7.67 6.87
N LEU A 141 -18.13 7.02 6.07
CA LEU A 141 -17.17 6.03 6.57
C LEU A 141 -16.11 6.65 7.48
N ASP A 142 -15.67 7.88 7.20
CA ASP A 142 -14.77 8.62 8.09
C ASP A 142 -15.39 8.85 9.47
N GLN A 143 -16.67 9.24 9.53
CA GLN A 143 -17.38 9.41 10.79
C GLN A 143 -17.53 8.10 11.55
N VAL A 144 -17.79 7.01 10.86
CA VAL A 144 -17.92 5.68 11.47
C VAL A 144 -16.59 5.21 12.03
N PHE A 145 -15.51 5.23 11.22
CA PHE A 145 -14.20 4.77 11.67
C PHE A 145 -13.60 5.62 12.80
N ALA A 146 -13.94 6.90 12.87
CA ALA A 146 -13.53 7.78 13.98
C ALA A 146 -14.14 7.40 15.34
N GLN A 147 -15.17 6.55 15.39
CA GLN A 147 -15.86 6.21 16.65
C GLN A 147 -15.11 5.23 17.55
N LYS A 148 -14.22 4.40 16.98
CA LYS A 148 -13.53 3.34 17.71
C LYS A 148 -12.02 3.35 17.40
N PRO A 149 -11.19 2.85 18.33
CA PRO A 149 -9.77 2.67 18.07
C PRO A 149 -9.53 1.57 17.01
N ARG A 150 -8.40 1.66 16.29
CA ARG A 150 -8.03 0.74 15.22
C ARG A 150 -8.12 -0.73 15.62
N ALA A 151 -7.62 -1.08 16.82
CA ALA A 151 -7.64 -2.46 17.30
C ALA A 151 -9.06 -3.04 17.47
N GLU A 152 -10.04 -2.22 17.77
CA GLU A 152 -11.44 -2.64 17.83
C GLU A 152 -12.03 -2.85 16.45
N TRP A 153 -11.75 -1.93 15.51
CA TRP A 153 -12.18 -2.07 14.12
C TRP A 153 -11.61 -3.32 13.44
N LEU A 154 -10.35 -3.68 13.74
CA LEU A 154 -9.78 -4.93 13.21
C LEU A 154 -10.54 -6.17 13.67
N ARG A 155 -10.98 -6.19 14.95
CA ARG A 155 -11.80 -7.30 15.48
C ARG A 155 -13.19 -7.32 14.85
N VAL A 156 -13.83 -6.16 14.71
CA VAL A 156 -15.13 -6.01 14.06
C VAL A 156 -15.08 -6.48 12.61
N LEU A 157 -14.10 -6.03 11.84
CA LEU A 157 -13.96 -6.40 10.45
C LEU A 157 -13.62 -7.88 10.28
N ALA A 158 -12.73 -8.43 11.11
CA ALA A 158 -12.38 -9.86 11.06
C ALA A 158 -13.55 -10.78 11.40
N ALA A 159 -14.43 -10.35 12.31
CA ALA A 159 -15.63 -11.10 12.70
C ALA A 159 -16.79 -10.89 11.72
N GLY A 160 -16.84 -9.75 11.04
CA GLY A 160 -17.98 -9.31 10.23
C GLY A 160 -18.07 -9.96 8.84
N GLY A 161 -16.98 -10.54 8.32
CA GLY A 161 -16.96 -11.18 7.01
C GLY A 161 -15.58 -11.37 6.42
N ASP A 162 -15.54 -11.83 5.16
CA ASP A 162 -14.30 -12.03 4.40
C ASP A 162 -13.84 -10.71 3.76
N PHE A 163 -13.66 -9.68 4.59
CA PHE A 163 -13.24 -8.36 4.14
C PHE A 163 -11.73 -8.30 3.91
N ILE A 164 -11.30 -7.54 2.91
CA ILE A 164 -9.89 -7.31 2.63
C ILE A 164 -9.49 -5.96 3.21
N PHE A 165 -8.73 -6.00 4.29
CA PHE A 165 -8.24 -4.82 5.01
C PHE A 165 -6.86 -5.08 5.61
N SER A 166 -6.14 -4.02 5.94
CA SER A 166 -4.85 -4.09 6.63
C SER A 166 -4.61 -2.87 7.54
N LEU A 167 -3.65 -3.03 8.43
CA LEU A 167 -3.08 -1.91 9.19
C LEU A 167 -2.31 -0.98 8.25
N VAL A 168 -2.36 0.32 8.51
CA VAL A 168 -1.36 1.24 8.01
C VAL A 168 -0.39 1.49 9.17
N ASN A 169 0.76 0.85 9.10
CA ASN A 169 1.81 0.96 10.10
C ASN A 169 2.80 2.07 9.74
N SER A 170 3.36 2.71 10.76
CA SER A 170 4.56 3.55 10.63
C SER A 170 5.81 2.66 10.61
N VAL A 171 6.95 3.25 10.26
CA VAL A 171 8.25 2.54 10.35
C VAL A 171 8.55 2.14 11.79
N ASP A 172 8.09 2.93 12.77
CA ASP A 172 8.28 2.66 14.20
C ASP A 172 7.50 1.42 14.68
N ASP A 173 6.40 1.07 13.99
CA ASP A 173 5.58 -0.11 14.33
C ASP A 173 6.19 -1.42 13.77
N LEU A 174 7.02 -1.33 12.71
CA LEU A 174 7.49 -2.51 11.97
C LEU A 174 8.39 -3.47 12.78
N PRO A 175 9.29 -3.00 13.66
CA PRO A 175 10.12 -3.90 14.45
C PRO A 175 9.32 -4.86 15.34
N ASP A 176 8.14 -4.43 15.81
CA ASP A 176 7.26 -5.20 16.69
C ASP A 176 6.12 -5.91 15.94
N ASP A 177 6.04 -5.76 14.62
CA ASP A 177 5.03 -6.42 13.81
C ASP A 177 5.22 -7.94 13.81
N PRO A 178 4.20 -8.73 14.18
CA PRO A 178 4.32 -10.18 14.30
C PRO A 178 4.72 -10.87 13.00
N GLN A 179 4.30 -10.35 11.84
CA GLN A 179 4.63 -10.93 10.54
C GLN A 179 6.09 -10.62 10.15
N MET A 180 6.57 -9.40 10.47
CA MET A 180 7.97 -9.04 10.29
C MET A 180 8.89 -9.94 11.12
N GLN A 181 8.52 -10.20 12.37
CA GLN A 181 9.25 -11.10 13.27
C GLN A 181 9.22 -12.55 12.78
N ALA A 182 8.03 -13.06 12.43
CA ALA A 182 7.85 -14.44 11.97
C ALA A 182 8.65 -14.76 10.68
N ASN A 183 8.79 -13.76 9.81
CA ASN A 183 9.55 -13.90 8.56
C ASN A 183 11.06 -13.60 8.71
N GLY A 184 11.52 -13.19 9.90
CA GLY A 184 12.91 -12.82 10.10
C GLY A 184 13.35 -11.54 9.37
N TYR A 185 12.39 -10.66 9.01
CA TYR A 185 12.68 -9.38 8.35
C TYR A 185 13.33 -8.38 9.29
N VAL A 186 13.28 -8.63 10.60
CA VAL A 186 14.10 -8.00 11.61
C VAL A 186 14.99 -9.07 12.24
N THR A 187 16.29 -8.89 12.19
CA THR A 187 17.27 -9.85 12.72
C THR A 187 18.29 -9.16 13.63
N THR A 188 18.90 -9.93 14.51
CA THR A 188 19.96 -9.41 15.38
C THR A 188 21.32 -9.77 14.81
N PHE A 189 22.13 -8.77 14.58
CA PHE A 189 23.52 -8.90 14.15
C PHE A 189 24.46 -8.55 15.31
N ALA A 190 25.49 -9.37 15.53
CA ALA A 190 26.53 -9.10 16.53
C ALA A 190 27.55 -8.12 15.96
N HIS A 191 27.36 -6.82 16.16
CA HIS A 191 28.29 -5.81 15.69
C HIS A 191 29.52 -5.77 16.56
N PRO A 192 30.75 -5.74 15.99
CA PRO A 192 32.02 -5.82 16.78
C PRO A 192 32.17 -4.70 17.81
N THR A 193 31.63 -3.51 17.50
CA THR A 193 31.80 -2.32 18.36
C THR A 193 30.55 -2.04 19.21
N PHE A 194 29.35 -2.24 18.64
CA PHE A 194 28.09 -1.84 19.28
C PHE A 194 27.36 -3.01 19.96
N GLY A 195 27.90 -4.23 19.88
CA GLY A 195 27.25 -5.41 20.42
C GLY A 195 26.00 -5.85 19.58
N PRO A 196 25.03 -6.54 20.20
CA PRO A 196 23.83 -6.98 19.50
C PRO A 196 23.04 -5.79 18.96
N THR A 197 22.87 -5.72 17.66
CA THR A 197 22.18 -4.64 16.95
C THR A 197 21.11 -5.24 16.06
N GLN A 198 19.89 -4.71 16.12
CA GLN A 198 18.83 -5.11 15.19
C GLN A 198 19.07 -4.46 13.84
N VAL A 199 18.87 -5.23 12.79
CA VAL A 199 19.01 -4.80 11.39
C VAL A 199 17.89 -5.41 10.54
N VAL A 200 17.63 -4.81 9.39
CA VAL A 200 16.73 -5.39 8.41
C VAL A 200 17.35 -6.65 7.85
N GLY A 201 16.64 -7.77 7.96
CA GLY A 201 16.99 -9.06 7.37
C GLY A 201 16.76 -9.07 5.86
N LEU A 202 17.24 -10.12 5.21
CA LEU A 202 16.93 -10.37 3.81
C LEU A 202 15.52 -10.97 3.70
N PRO A 203 14.71 -10.56 2.70
CA PRO A 203 13.38 -11.12 2.45
C PRO A 203 13.43 -12.54 1.90
#